data_b82339b2eb75cf67e6c77b65e0771ee2
#
_entry.id   b82339b2eb75cf67e6c77b65e0771ee2
#
_cell.length_a   1.000
_cell.length_b   1.000
_cell.length_c   1.000
_cell.angle_alpha   90.00
_cell.angle_beta   90.00
_cell.angle_gamma   90.00
#
_symmetry.space_group_name_H-M   'P 1'
#
loop_
_entity.id
_entity.type
_entity.pdbx_description
1 polymer ?
#
loop_
_entity_poly.entity_id
_entity_poly.type
_entity_poly.pdbx_seq_one_letter_code
_entity_poly.pdbx_strand_id
1 'polypeptide(L)'
;MSKSPLEQRSVRYLLTSLLALVALQQPLQAGNLPRVVVYITIEDLRGDYLEQLRPLFSQNGLGRMLSEGKIYPHVRFPLSELNRASATATLHTGTYPETHGIERTTLWSQKEHTQLSAFHDSSVTGRYTRDTYSPKALLVNTIGDRIKEASSGAGLVYAIASDAETAIASGGWFANGAFWLDSKIASWSSSSYYEAMPQSIEAYNRSSEGPNKRLVGGQMTWSPLRSYSAPSRTWTDWGRSFTHRYQGYQTADFKRSALANEEVTSLALRLLDQGGYAESKSPGMLALSYSLDVAPTDAQGELTSEEIDAYVRLDKNIQAILQELSRKFGEGNYLLALSGTGYAHYRRPRFRGAEARYGQFSTKKGAALLNLYLSALYGQGSWVEKLADGRVYLNKKLAETKHIALSELQDKSASFLEEMEGIGMAVAGQRLVTQSSLSDAARTLRRSIHVRHIADVYWTLTPGWEVEDKTDSPNLWLHSTAISSPCILLGAGITARDFDYPILEAPDVVKAIAHILRIRPPNAAR
;
A
#
# COMPACT_ATOMS: atom_id res chain seq x y z
N MET A 1 -20.02 -70.64 -31.27
CA MET A 1 -21.17 -69.89 -30.76
C MET A 1 -20.86 -68.43 -30.96
N SER A 2 -21.45 -67.80 -32.03
CA SER A 2 -21.24 -66.39 -32.31
C SER A 2 -22.20 -65.54 -31.45
N LYS A 3 -21.67 -64.58 -30.70
CA LYS A 3 -22.49 -63.64 -29.92
C LYS A 3 -23.35 -62.79 -30.82
N SER A 4 -24.60 -62.56 -30.43
CA SER A 4 -25.58 -61.81 -31.24
C SER A 4 -25.16 -60.31 -31.44
N PRO A 5 -25.56 -59.65 -32.50
CA PRO A 5 -25.25 -58.27 -32.78
C PRO A 5 -25.73 -57.29 -31.68
N LEU A 6 -26.71 -57.65 -30.89
CA LEU A 6 -27.26 -56.88 -29.77
C LEU A 6 -26.33 -56.91 -28.54
N GLU A 7 -25.69 -58.02 -28.27
CA GLU A 7 -24.70 -58.14 -27.16
C GLU A 7 -23.40 -57.36 -27.45
N GLN A 8 -22.98 -57.31 -28.72
CA GLN A 8 -21.82 -56.51 -29.12
C GLN A 8 -22.08 -55.00 -29.05
N ARG A 9 -23.31 -54.56 -29.28
CA ARG A 9 -23.69 -53.13 -29.10
C ARG A 9 -23.74 -52.74 -27.63
N SER A 10 -24.32 -53.54 -26.75
CA SER A 10 -24.39 -53.27 -25.30
C SER A 10 -23.00 -53.18 -24.66
N VAL A 11 -22.08 -54.06 -25.05
CA VAL A 11 -20.69 -54.04 -24.55
C VAL A 11 -19.93 -52.81 -25.06
N ARG A 12 -20.18 -52.35 -26.29
CA ARG A 12 -19.60 -51.11 -26.80
C ARG A 12 -20.13 -49.84 -26.07
N TYR A 13 -21.42 -49.79 -25.76
CA TYR A 13 -21.99 -48.65 -24.99
C TYR A 13 -21.51 -48.65 -23.52
N LEU A 14 -21.33 -49.82 -22.91
CA LEU A 14 -20.74 -49.95 -21.57
C LEU A 14 -19.26 -49.54 -21.54
N LEU A 15 -18.47 -49.92 -22.54
CA LEU A 15 -17.07 -49.50 -22.66
C LEU A 15 -16.92 -48.01 -22.96
N THR A 16 -17.79 -47.42 -23.80
CA THR A 16 -17.77 -45.98 -24.08
C THR A 16 -18.26 -45.17 -22.87
N SER A 17 -19.24 -45.64 -22.11
CA SER A 17 -19.67 -44.98 -20.87
C SER A 17 -18.62 -45.11 -19.75
N LEU A 18 -17.92 -46.22 -19.66
CA LEU A 18 -16.82 -46.40 -18.70
C LEU A 18 -15.61 -45.54 -19.04
N LEU A 19 -15.25 -45.42 -20.33
CA LEU A 19 -14.21 -44.50 -20.80
C LEU A 19 -14.59 -43.02 -20.60
N ALA A 20 -15.87 -42.65 -20.78
CA ALA A 20 -16.36 -41.33 -20.48
C ALA A 20 -16.35 -41.00 -18.97
N LEU A 21 -16.65 -42.00 -18.09
CA LEU A 21 -16.54 -41.83 -16.65
C LEU A 21 -15.08 -41.71 -16.17
N VAL A 22 -14.15 -42.42 -16.82
CA VAL A 22 -12.71 -42.30 -16.52
C VAL A 22 -12.12 -40.99 -17.03
N ALA A 23 -12.63 -40.47 -18.15
CA ALA A 23 -12.23 -39.15 -18.67
C ALA A 23 -12.77 -37.98 -17.81
N LEU A 24 -13.87 -38.19 -17.06
CA LEU A 24 -14.42 -37.23 -16.09
C LEU A 24 -13.75 -37.29 -14.72
N GLN A 25 -12.90 -38.27 -14.47
CA GLN A 25 -12.01 -38.39 -13.29
C GLN A 25 -10.61 -37.86 -13.65
N GLN A 26 -10.48 -36.75 -14.37
CA GLN A 26 -9.24 -35.99 -14.23
C GLN A 26 -9.21 -35.55 -12.77
N PRO A 27 -8.21 -35.97 -11.97
CA PRO A 27 -8.05 -35.37 -10.67
C PRO A 27 -7.98 -33.86 -10.91
N LEU A 28 -8.87 -33.11 -10.27
CA LEU A 28 -8.57 -31.69 -10.05
C LEU A 28 -7.14 -31.72 -9.52
N GLN A 29 -6.19 -31.34 -10.33
CA GLN A 29 -4.81 -31.17 -9.89
C GLN A 29 -4.90 -30.16 -8.76
N ALA A 30 -4.97 -30.65 -7.53
CA ALA A 30 -4.83 -29.84 -6.36
C ALA A 30 -3.44 -29.23 -6.49
N GLY A 31 -3.38 -27.98 -7.00
CA GLY A 31 -2.14 -27.29 -7.24
C GLY A 31 -1.26 -27.41 -6.00
N ASN A 32 0.01 -27.60 -6.18
CA ASN A 32 0.97 -27.66 -5.09
C ASN A 32 0.79 -26.43 -4.20
N LEU A 33 0.80 -26.63 -2.89
CA LEU A 33 0.87 -25.51 -1.96
C LEU A 33 2.16 -24.73 -2.21
N PRO A 34 2.12 -23.41 -2.35
CA PRO A 34 3.33 -22.61 -2.50
C PRO A 34 4.20 -22.75 -1.25
N ARG A 35 5.49 -22.97 -1.45
CA ARG A 35 6.49 -22.97 -0.37
C ARG A 35 6.78 -21.56 0.14
N VAL A 36 6.65 -20.57 -0.73
CA VAL A 36 6.82 -19.16 -0.41
C VAL A 36 5.80 -18.32 -1.16
N VAL A 37 5.28 -17.33 -0.46
CA VAL A 37 4.49 -16.24 -1.05
C VAL A 37 5.35 -14.99 -1.06
N VAL A 38 5.57 -14.38 -2.21
CA VAL A 38 6.05 -13.01 -2.30
C VAL A 38 4.85 -12.11 -2.54
N TYR A 39 4.52 -11.28 -1.56
CA TYR A 39 3.38 -10.37 -1.66
C TYR A 39 3.89 -8.94 -1.76
N ILE A 40 3.68 -8.32 -2.92
CA ILE A 40 4.18 -7.00 -3.27
C ILE A 40 3.02 -6.01 -3.26
N THR A 41 3.14 -4.97 -2.43
CA THR A 41 2.27 -3.79 -2.49
C THR A 41 3.01 -2.67 -3.21
N ILE A 42 2.33 -1.95 -4.10
CA ILE A 42 2.96 -0.89 -4.89
C ILE A 42 2.15 0.40 -4.75
N GLU A 43 2.78 1.39 -4.14
CA GLU A 43 2.24 2.74 -4.04
C GLU A 43 2.26 3.41 -5.42
N ASP A 44 1.20 4.15 -5.73
CA ASP A 44 1.06 4.90 -6.99
C ASP A 44 1.04 4.04 -8.27
N LEU A 45 0.67 2.76 -8.14
CA LEU A 45 0.53 1.87 -9.29
C LEU A 45 -0.76 2.17 -10.05
N ARG A 46 -0.63 2.60 -11.30
CA ARG A 46 -1.75 2.90 -12.20
C ARG A 46 -1.91 1.81 -13.26
N GLY A 47 -3.13 1.29 -13.38
CA GLY A 47 -3.46 0.26 -14.37
C GLY A 47 -3.39 0.77 -15.80
N ASP A 48 -3.80 2.03 -16.05
CA ASP A 48 -3.67 2.68 -17.35
C ASP A 48 -2.20 2.84 -17.80
N TYR A 49 -1.28 3.13 -16.87
CA TYR A 49 0.15 3.21 -17.18
C TYR A 49 0.76 1.82 -17.44
N LEU A 50 0.31 0.78 -16.74
CA LEU A 50 0.74 -0.58 -17.04
C LEU A 50 0.39 -0.99 -18.47
N GLU A 51 -0.82 -0.66 -18.95
CA GLU A 51 -1.22 -0.94 -20.34
C GLU A 51 -0.45 -0.08 -21.35
N GLN A 52 -0.29 1.22 -21.08
CA GLN A 52 0.43 2.12 -21.97
C GLN A 52 1.91 1.78 -22.09
N LEU A 53 2.55 1.36 -20.99
CA LEU A 53 3.98 1.04 -20.94
C LEU A 53 4.27 -0.43 -21.24
N ARG A 54 3.24 -1.26 -21.44
CA ARG A 54 3.37 -2.71 -21.72
C ARG A 54 4.42 -3.06 -22.79
N PRO A 55 4.51 -2.31 -23.92
CA PRO A 55 5.56 -2.59 -24.93
C PRO A 55 7.01 -2.43 -24.42
N LEU A 56 7.22 -1.78 -23.29
CA LEU A 56 8.54 -1.59 -22.67
C LEU A 56 8.90 -2.70 -21.69
N PHE A 57 7.94 -3.52 -21.26
CA PHE A 57 8.16 -4.57 -20.27
C PHE A 57 8.78 -5.82 -20.89
N SER A 58 9.63 -6.48 -20.10
CA SER A 58 10.21 -7.75 -20.46
C SER A 58 9.17 -8.88 -20.39
N GLN A 59 9.34 -9.90 -21.22
CA GLN A 59 8.50 -11.09 -21.17
C GLN A 59 8.68 -11.92 -19.90
N ASN A 60 9.72 -11.68 -19.11
CA ASN A 60 10.05 -12.41 -17.89
C ASN A 60 9.77 -11.63 -16.60
N GLY A 61 9.27 -10.39 -16.69
CA GLY A 61 8.93 -9.51 -15.58
C GLY A 61 7.43 -9.22 -15.52
N LEU A 62 7.07 -7.94 -15.52
CA LEU A 62 5.66 -7.51 -15.57
C LEU A 62 4.94 -8.05 -16.82
N GLY A 63 5.62 -8.16 -17.95
CA GLY A 63 5.06 -8.77 -19.16
C GLY A 63 4.57 -10.19 -18.90
N ARG A 64 5.33 -11.01 -18.15
CA ARG A 64 4.92 -12.36 -17.74
C ARG A 64 3.70 -12.31 -16.81
N MET A 65 3.73 -11.44 -15.80
CA MET A 65 2.59 -11.30 -14.88
C MET A 65 1.30 -10.90 -15.61
N LEU A 66 1.39 -10.00 -16.60
CA LEU A 66 0.25 -9.55 -17.40
C LEU A 66 -0.23 -10.57 -18.42
N SER A 67 0.58 -11.56 -18.85
CA SER A 67 0.20 -12.56 -19.84
C SER A 67 -0.21 -13.90 -19.22
N GLU A 68 0.39 -14.30 -18.09
CA GLU A 68 0.18 -15.61 -17.46
C GLU A 68 -0.56 -15.52 -16.12
N GLY A 69 -0.60 -14.33 -15.49
CA GLY A 69 -1.23 -14.14 -14.20
C GLY A 69 -2.75 -14.04 -14.24
N LYS A 70 -3.38 -14.24 -13.09
CA LYS A 70 -4.77 -13.87 -12.84
C LYS A 70 -4.82 -12.40 -12.48
N ILE A 71 -5.54 -11.60 -13.28
CA ILE A 71 -5.59 -10.16 -13.16
C ILE A 71 -6.96 -9.71 -12.65
N TYR A 72 -6.96 -8.91 -11.58
CA TYR A 72 -8.09 -8.10 -11.15
C TYR A 72 -7.76 -6.65 -11.49
N PRO A 73 -8.38 -6.07 -12.54
CA PRO A 73 -7.96 -4.76 -13.05
C PRO A 73 -8.25 -3.61 -12.10
N HIS A 74 -9.20 -3.78 -11.19
CA HIS A 74 -9.59 -2.76 -10.22
C HIS A 74 -9.61 -3.31 -8.80
N VAL A 75 -8.69 -2.88 -7.96
CA VAL A 75 -8.78 -3.04 -6.50
C VAL A 75 -9.41 -1.77 -5.93
N ARG A 76 -10.60 -1.89 -5.35
CA ARG A 76 -11.37 -0.78 -4.84
C ARG A 76 -11.12 -0.56 -3.35
N PHE A 77 -10.81 0.67 -3.01
CA PHE A 77 -10.68 1.15 -1.63
C PHE A 77 -11.80 2.18 -1.35
N PRO A 78 -12.93 1.79 -0.78
CA PRO A 78 -14.02 2.72 -0.45
C PRO A 78 -13.69 3.52 0.83
N LEU A 79 -12.62 4.29 0.75
CA LEU A 79 -12.06 5.14 1.81
C LEU A 79 -11.98 6.58 1.31
N SER A 80 -12.26 7.55 2.16
CA SER A 80 -12.09 8.98 1.85
C SER A 80 -10.67 9.47 2.10
N GLU A 81 -9.90 8.72 2.89
CA GLU A 81 -8.49 8.98 3.13
C GLU A 81 -7.68 7.74 2.78
N LEU A 82 -6.73 7.87 1.88
CA LEU A 82 -5.78 6.81 1.52
C LEU A 82 -4.36 7.34 1.64
N ASN A 83 -3.52 6.51 2.22
CA ASN A 83 -2.08 6.73 2.31
C ASN A 83 -1.38 5.36 2.36
N ARG A 84 -0.06 5.37 2.26
CA ARG A 84 0.73 4.12 2.21
C ARG A 84 0.48 3.18 3.40
N ALA A 85 0.37 3.73 4.61
CA ALA A 85 0.20 2.93 5.82
C ALA A 85 -1.19 2.28 5.87
N SER A 86 -2.27 3.06 5.66
CA SER A 86 -3.64 2.54 5.72
C SER A 86 -3.96 1.58 4.57
N ALA A 87 -3.48 1.87 3.36
CA ALA A 87 -3.67 1.00 2.21
C ALA A 87 -2.94 -0.34 2.38
N THR A 88 -1.67 -0.30 2.81
CA THR A 88 -0.89 -1.52 3.09
C THR A 88 -1.51 -2.34 4.20
N ALA A 89 -1.91 -1.71 5.32
CA ALA A 89 -2.61 -2.41 6.39
C ALA A 89 -3.92 -3.05 5.90
N THR A 90 -4.71 -2.35 5.08
CA THR A 90 -5.94 -2.90 4.48
C THR A 90 -5.65 -4.14 3.64
N LEU A 91 -4.64 -4.09 2.77
CA LEU A 91 -4.26 -5.20 1.89
C LEU A 91 -3.72 -6.42 2.66
N HIS A 92 -3.08 -6.23 3.81
CA HIS A 92 -2.48 -7.31 4.59
C HIS A 92 -3.39 -7.86 5.70
N THR A 93 -4.36 -7.07 6.19
CA THR A 93 -5.30 -7.48 7.25
C THR A 93 -6.66 -7.92 6.72
N GLY A 94 -7.03 -7.51 5.50
CA GLY A 94 -8.35 -7.76 4.93
C GLY A 94 -9.47 -6.95 5.60
N THR A 95 -9.16 -5.81 6.20
CA THR A 95 -10.14 -4.90 6.82
C THR A 95 -9.77 -3.44 6.56
N TYR A 96 -10.66 -2.53 6.94
CA TYR A 96 -10.45 -1.09 6.81
C TYR A 96 -9.90 -0.46 8.10
N PRO A 97 -9.41 0.80 8.06
CA PRO A 97 -8.90 1.52 9.23
C PRO A 97 -9.80 1.51 10.46
N GLU A 98 -11.11 1.58 10.28
CA GLU A 98 -12.08 1.47 11.38
C GLU A 98 -11.91 0.18 12.21
N THR A 99 -11.32 -0.86 11.64
CA THR A 99 -11.10 -2.17 12.27
C THR A 99 -9.64 -2.40 12.58
N HIS A 100 -8.72 -2.19 11.61
CA HIS A 100 -7.30 -2.48 11.83
C HIS A 100 -6.53 -1.36 12.55
N GLY A 101 -7.11 -0.16 12.73
CA GLY A 101 -6.56 0.90 13.56
C GLY A 101 -5.52 1.81 12.89
N ILE A 102 -5.03 1.48 11.71
CA ILE A 102 -4.02 2.27 10.99
C ILE A 102 -4.71 3.21 10.02
N GLU A 103 -4.89 4.46 10.42
CA GLU A 103 -5.55 5.48 9.62
C GLU A 103 -4.57 6.19 8.69
N ARG A 104 -3.36 6.45 9.19
CA ARG A 104 -2.33 7.30 8.57
C ARG A 104 -0.93 6.86 8.93
N THR A 105 0.03 7.43 8.22
CA THR A 105 1.46 7.33 8.54
C THR A 105 1.77 8.02 9.86
N THR A 106 1.21 9.22 10.07
CA THR A 106 1.37 10.03 11.29
C THR A 106 0.03 10.53 11.80
N LEU A 107 -0.09 10.68 13.11
CA LEU A 107 -1.26 11.21 13.80
C LEU A 107 -0.85 12.36 14.73
N TRP A 108 -1.71 13.38 14.84
CA TRP A 108 -1.52 14.45 15.81
C TRP A 108 -1.86 13.96 17.21
N SER A 109 -0.90 14.05 18.12
CA SER A 109 -1.12 13.78 19.54
C SER A 109 -1.52 15.07 20.24
N GLN A 110 -2.81 15.19 20.65
CA GLN A 110 -3.25 16.33 21.46
C GLN A 110 -2.56 16.40 22.83
N LYS A 111 -2.14 15.25 23.36
CA LYS A 111 -1.41 15.19 24.64
C LYS A 111 0.00 15.77 24.54
N GLU A 112 0.70 15.46 23.47
CA GLU A 112 2.12 15.81 23.29
C GLU A 112 2.30 17.03 22.37
N HIS A 113 1.20 17.54 21.78
CA HIS A 113 1.18 18.64 20.81
C HIS A 113 2.21 18.46 19.67
N THR A 114 2.33 17.22 19.18
CA THR A 114 3.24 16.86 18.10
C THR A 114 2.67 15.78 17.18
N GLN A 115 3.24 15.68 15.97
CA GLN A 115 2.97 14.57 15.06
C GLN A 115 3.80 13.35 15.49
N LEU A 116 3.15 12.20 15.65
CA LEU A 116 3.78 10.92 15.94
C LEU A 116 3.48 9.93 14.81
N SER A 117 4.44 9.04 14.50
CA SER A 117 4.17 7.89 13.64
C SER A 117 3.04 7.05 14.24
N ALA A 118 2.15 6.53 13.38
CA ALA A 118 1.12 5.60 13.81
C ALA A 118 1.70 4.35 14.50
N PHE A 119 2.93 3.99 14.18
CA PHE A 119 3.64 2.84 14.75
C PHE A 119 4.61 3.19 15.89
N HIS A 120 4.55 4.45 16.41
CA HIS A 120 5.41 4.86 17.51
C HIS A 120 5.15 4.00 18.76
N ASP A 121 6.24 3.47 19.34
CA ASP A 121 6.23 2.66 20.55
C ASP A 121 7.47 2.92 21.39
N SER A 122 7.33 3.68 22.46
CA SER A 122 8.44 4.02 23.37
C SER A 122 8.99 2.83 24.15
N SER A 123 8.36 1.65 24.10
CA SER A 123 8.83 0.44 24.79
C SER A 123 9.88 -0.35 24.01
N VAL A 124 10.14 0.02 22.74
CA VAL A 124 11.14 -0.63 21.89
C VAL A 124 12.29 0.32 21.55
N THR A 125 13.40 -0.24 21.09
CA THR A 125 14.56 0.52 20.61
C THR A 125 14.79 0.24 19.13
N GLY A 126 15.30 1.22 18.40
CA GLY A 126 15.69 1.05 17.01
C GLY A 126 16.98 0.23 16.86
N ARG A 127 17.09 -0.47 15.72
CA ARG A 127 18.32 -1.11 15.25
C ARG A 127 18.73 -0.44 13.96
N TYR A 128 19.92 0.16 13.91
CA TYR A 128 20.39 1.03 12.81
C TYR A 128 19.51 2.27 12.56
N THR A 129 18.70 2.65 13.53
CA THR A 129 17.82 3.83 13.50
C THR A 129 17.60 4.33 14.91
N ARG A 130 17.14 5.57 15.04
CA ARG A 130 16.63 6.13 16.30
C ARG A 130 15.12 5.98 16.44
N ASP A 131 14.45 5.51 15.41
CA ASP A 131 13.00 5.33 15.40
C ASP A 131 12.62 4.17 16.33
N THR A 132 11.57 4.37 17.12
CA THR A 132 11.05 3.42 18.08
C THR A 132 9.68 2.95 17.60
N TYR A 133 9.65 1.96 16.72
CA TYR A 133 8.43 1.53 16.05
C TYR A 133 8.14 0.05 16.30
N SER A 134 6.84 -0.27 16.44
CA SER A 134 6.34 -1.64 16.57
C SER A 134 4.95 -1.78 15.96
N PRO A 135 4.46 -3.00 15.71
CA PRO A 135 3.12 -3.23 15.17
C PRO A 135 1.98 -3.09 16.21
N LYS A 136 2.22 -2.61 17.42
CA LYS A 136 1.19 -2.48 18.47
C LYS A 136 -0.05 -1.68 18.07
N ALA A 137 0.08 -0.77 17.11
CA ALA A 137 -1.03 -0.01 16.59
C ALA A 137 -1.99 -0.83 15.72
N LEU A 138 -1.52 -1.94 15.12
CA LEU A 138 -2.39 -2.88 14.44
C LEU A 138 -3.29 -3.58 15.47
N LEU A 139 -4.60 -3.59 15.23
CA LEU A 139 -5.58 -4.17 16.16
C LEU A 139 -6.04 -5.56 15.73
N VAL A 140 -5.63 -6.00 14.55
CA VAL A 140 -5.99 -7.29 13.95
C VAL A 140 -4.76 -7.90 13.31
N ASN A 141 -4.76 -9.23 13.14
CA ASN A 141 -3.65 -9.93 12.53
C ASN A 141 -3.60 -9.74 11.00
N THR A 142 -2.40 -9.88 10.45
CA THR A 142 -2.12 -9.85 9.02
C THR A 142 -2.16 -11.27 8.44
N ILE A 143 -2.04 -11.37 7.10
CA ILE A 143 -1.85 -12.68 6.43
C ILE A 143 -0.53 -13.33 6.86
N GLY A 144 0.52 -12.55 7.16
CA GLY A 144 1.78 -13.06 7.72
C GLY A 144 1.58 -13.72 9.07
N ASP A 145 0.80 -13.08 9.96
CA ASP A 145 0.43 -13.64 11.26
C ASP A 145 -0.36 -14.94 11.12
N ARG A 146 -1.25 -15.04 10.11
CA ARG A 146 -2.01 -16.27 9.81
C ARG A 146 -1.11 -17.40 9.30
N ILE A 147 -0.10 -17.11 8.51
CA ILE A 147 0.92 -18.08 8.08
C ILE A 147 1.67 -18.62 9.31
N LYS A 148 2.08 -17.74 10.21
CA LYS A 148 2.72 -18.12 11.48
C LYS A 148 1.82 -19.02 12.33
N GLU A 149 0.57 -18.64 12.50
CA GLU A 149 -0.41 -19.43 13.26
C GLU A 149 -0.66 -20.79 12.61
N ALA A 150 -0.91 -20.85 11.30
CA ALA A 150 -1.19 -22.09 10.57
C ALA A 150 0.00 -23.05 10.57
N SER A 151 1.22 -22.54 10.71
CA SER A 151 2.46 -23.32 10.78
C SER A 151 2.98 -23.55 12.22
N SER A 152 2.19 -23.21 13.24
CA SER A 152 2.62 -23.25 14.65
C SER A 152 3.95 -22.49 14.89
N GLY A 153 4.12 -21.36 14.22
CA GLY A 153 5.30 -20.50 14.32
C GLY A 153 6.46 -20.87 13.38
N ALA A 154 6.42 -22.00 12.69
CA ALA A 154 7.53 -22.47 11.87
C ALA A 154 7.69 -21.74 10.52
N GLY A 155 6.61 -21.16 9.96
CA GLY A 155 6.67 -20.39 8.72
C GLY A 155 7.51 -19.13 8.90
N LEU A 156 8.33 -18.79 7.89
CA LEU A 156 9.16 -17.58 7.90
C LEU A 156 8.39 -16.42 7.30
N VAL A 157 8.34 -15.30 8.03
CA VAL A 157 7.66 -14.08 7.58
C VAL A 157 8.62 -12.91 7.74
N TYR A 158 9.00 -12.31 6.61
CA TYR A 158 9.78 -11.07 6.57
C TYR A 158 9.06 -10.01 5.75
N ALA A 159 9.25 -8.75 6.12
CA ALA A 159 8.71 -7.60 5.40
C ALA A 159 9.82 -6.59 5.11
N ILE A 160 9.84 -6.05 3.89
CA ILE A 160 10.84 -5.08 3.43
C ILE A 160 10.14 -3.93 2.73
N ALA A 161 10.48 -2.70 3.11
CA ALA A 161 10.00 -1.49 2.45
C ALA A 161 11.03 -0.37 2.56
N SER A 162 10.88 0.69 1.76
CA SER A 162 11.65 1.92 1.98
C SER A 162 11.24 2.63 3.27
N ASP A 163 9.98 2.49 3.70
CA ASP A 163 9.40 3.18 4.85
C ASP A 163 8.98 2.20 5.95
N ALA A 164 9.18 2.62 7.20
CA ALA A 164 8.90 1.80 8.37
C ALA A 164 7.44 1.38 8.46
N GLU A 165 6.54 2.31 8.20
CA GLU A 165 5.10 2.12 8.33
C GLU A 165 4.57 1.03 7.40
N THR A 166 5.07 0.98 6.17
CA THR A 166 4.69 -0.06 5.20
C THR A 166 5.32 -1.40 5.52
N ALA A 167 6.60 -1.41 5.96
CA ALA A 167 7.26 -2.64 6.39
C ALA A 167 6.53 -3.28 7.59
N ILE A 168 6.19 -2.48 8.60
CA ILE A 168 5.54 -2.95 9.82
C ILE A 168 4.09 -3.38 9.53
N ALA A 169 3.34 -2.59 8.74
CA ALA A 169 1.97 -2.94 8.36
C ALA A 169 1.89 -4.24 7.55
N SER A 170 2.92 -4.52 6.73
CA SER A 170 3.00 -5.76 5.95
C SER A 170 3.43 -6.96 6.80
N GLY A 171 4.35 -6.76 7.73
CA GLY A 171 4.89 -7.82 8.58
C GLY A 171 3.90 -8.31 9.63
N GLY A 172 3.20 -7.40 10.28
CA GLY A 172 2.29 -7.74 11.38
C GLY A 172 3.00 -8.03 12.69
N TRP A 173 2.30 -8.74 13.59
CA TRP A 173 2.77 -8.99 14.96
C TRP A 173 3.82 -10.08 15.07
N PHE A 174 3.72 -11.13 14.26
CA PHE A 174 4.51 -12.34 14.41
C PHE A 174 5.58 -12.52 13.32
N ALA A 175 5.85 -11.46 12.54
CA ALA A 175 6.94 -11.52 11.56
C ALA A 175 8.28 -11.77 12.26
N ASN A 176 9.16 -12.55 11.63
CA ASN A 176 10.56 -12.72 12.08
C ASN A 176 11.34 -11.41 11.96
N GLY A 177 10.97 -10.55 11.00
CA GLY A 177 11.56 -9.22 10.84
C GLY A 177 10.77 -8.32 9.92
N ALA A 178 10.77 -7.02 10.23
CA ALA A 178 10.37 -5.95 9.32
C ALA A 178 11.57 -5.01 9.16
N PHE A 179 11.92 -4.73 7.90
CA PHE A 179 13.11 -3.96 7.56
C PHE A 179 12.75 -2.76 6.70
N TRP A 180 13.33 -1.61 7.04
CA TRP A 180 13.11 -0.35 6.32
C TRP A 180 14.41 0.45 6.19
N LEU A 181 14.45 1.39 5.26
CA LEU A 181 15.56 2.34 5.16
C LEU A 181 15.38 3.46 6.17
N ASP A 182 16.35 3.64 7.06
CA ASP A 182 16.36 4.77 7.98
C ASP A 182 16.24 6.09 7.23
N SER A 183 15.40 6.99 7.74
CA SER A 183 15.07 8.25 7.08
C SER A 183 16.23 9.26 7.01
N LYS A 184 17.29 9.07 7.84
CA LYS A 184 18.43 9.98 7.93
C LYS A 184 19.68 9.44 7.25
N ILE A 185 19.94 8.14 7.41
CA ILE A 185 21.20 7.53 6.98
C ILE A 185 21.03 6.46 5.90
N ALA A 186 19.80 6.15 5.47
CA ALA A 186 19.50 5.11 4.48
C ALA A 186 20.13 3.73 4.78
N SER A 187 20.38 3.38 6.03
CA SER A 187 20.74 2.01 6.41
C SER A 187 19.49 1.16 6.56
N TRP A 188 19.59 -0.12 6.24
CA TRP A 188 18.54 -1.08 6.56
C TRP A 188 18.39 -1.21 8.06
N SER A 189 17.20 -0.97 8.55
CA SER A 189 16.86 -0.78 9.94
C SER A 189 15.72 -1.68 10.37
N SER A 190 15.58 -1.87 11.68
CA SER A 190 14.49 -2.60 12.30
C SER A 190 14.29 -2.08 13.73
N SER A 191 13.49 -2.76 14.54
CA SER A 191 13.36 -2.46 15.97
C SER A 191 13.58 -3.70 16.84
N SER A 192 13.75 -3.48 18.15
CA SER A 192 13.89 -4.56 19.13
C SER A 192 12.60 -5.37 19.34
N TYR A 193 11.49 -4.97 18.73
CA TYR A 193 10.24 -5.75 18.71
C TYR A 193 10.42 -7.09 17.98
N TYR A 194 11.14 -7.06 16.85
CA TYR A 194 11.37 -8.24 16.01
C TYR A 194 12.59 -9.03 16.47
N GLU A 195 12.76 -10.23 15.92
CA GLU A 195 13.96 -11.06 16.13
C GLU A 195 15.25 -10.30 15.76
N ALA A 196 16.40 -10.88 16.12
CA ALA A 196 17.68 -10.31 15.70
C ALA A 196 17.74 -10.17 14.16
N MET A 197 18.34 -9.07 13.72
CA MET A 197 18.52 -8.83 12.29
C MET A 197 19.38 -9.96 11.68
N PRO A 198 18.95 -10.58 10.56
CA PRO A 198 19.74 -11.60 9.88
C PRO A 198 21.17 -11.11 9.57
N GLN A 199 22.16 -11.99 9.78
CA GLN A 199 23.57 -11.65 9.56
C GLN A 199 23.85 -11.14 8.13
N SER A 200 23.11 -11.65 7.14
CA SER A 200 23.20 -11.20 5.75
C SER A 200 22.83 -9.72 5.56
N ILE A 201 21.85 -9.23 6.32
CA ILE A 201 21.43 -7.81 6.28
C ILE A 201 22.47 -6.95 7.00
N GLU A 202 22.95 -7.38 8.17
CA GLU A 202 24.00 -6.65 8.89
C GLU A 202 25.31 -6.58 8.08
N ALA A 203 25.69 -7.67 7.42
CA ALA A 203 26.85 -7.68 6.52
C ALA A 203 26.65 -6.73 5.34
N TYR A 204 25.44 -6.68 4.77
CA TYR A 204 25.11 -5.76 3.70
C TYR A 204 25.22 -4.29 4.14
N ASN A 205 24.67 -3.94 5.31
CA ASN A 205 24.81 -2.59 5.86
C ASN A 205 26.28 -2.15 6.04
N ARG A 206 27.16 -3.10 6.41
CA ARG A 206 28.59 -2.82 6.63
C ARG A 206 29.41 -2.80 5.35
N SER A 207 28.92 -3.44 4.29
CA SER A 207 29.64 -3.54 3.02
C SER A 207 29.69 -2.21 2.26
N SER A 208 30.58 -2.10 1.29
CA SER A 208 30.62 -0.99 0.33
C SER A 208 29.37 -0.90 -0.54
N GLU A 209 28.67 -2.03 -0.72
CA GLU A 209 27.43 -2.13 -1.48
C GLU A 209 26.19 -1.68 -0.69
N GLY A 210 26.32 -1.49 0.61
CA GLY A 210 25.20 -1.06 1.46
C GLY A 210 24.70 0.33 1.09
N PRO A 211 23.38 0.58 1.18
CA PRO A 211 22.78 1.82 0.68
C PRO A 211 23.34 3.08 1.36
N ASN A 212 23.62 3.03 2.65
CA ASN A 212 24.26 4.15 3.36
C ASN A 212 25.65 4.47 2.78
N LYS A 213 26.49 3.45 2.58
CA LYS A 213 27.86 3.64 2.07
C LYS A 213 27.86 4.21 0.66
N ARG A 214 26.99 3.68 -0.21
CA ARG A 214 26.83 4.16 -1.58
C ARG A 214 26.30 5.59 -1.63
N LEU A 215 25.34 5.94 -0.76
CA LEU A 215 24.78 7.29 -0.67
C LEU A 215 25.85 8.30 -0.20
N VAL A 216 26.57 7.99 0.89
CA VAL A 216 27.66 8.83 1.41
C VAL A 216 28.79 8.97 0.39
N GLY A 217 29.12 7.90 -0.33
CA GLY A 217 30.15 7.90 -1.39
C GLY A 217 29.72 8.57 -2.69
N GLY A 218 28.48 9.11 -2.78
CA GLY A 218 27.98 9.77 -4.00
C GLY A 218 27.78 8.82 -5.19
N GLN A 219 27.60 7.52 -4.93
CA GLN A 219 27.47 6.48 -5.95
C GLN A 219 26.02 6.22 -6.37
N MET A 220 25.05 6.91 -5.73
CA MET A 220 23.62 6.81 -6.06
C MET A 220 23.27 7.80 -7.17
N THR A 221 23.22 7.29 -8.39
CA THR A 221 22.84 8.08 -9.57
C THR A 221 21.66 7.41 -10.27
N TRP A 222 20.59 8.15 -10.46
CA TRP A 222 19.43 7.73 -11.22
C TRP A 222 19.40 8.45 -12.57
N SER A 223 19.50 7.68 -13.62
CA SER A 223 19.35 8.11 -15.01
C SER A 223 18.56 7.05 -15.77
N PRO A 224 17.97 7.36 -16.93
CA PRO A 224 17.22 6.38 -17.70
C PRO A 224 18.05 5.14 -18.00
N LEU A 225 17.46 3.95 -17.80
CA LEU A 225 18.13 2.68 -18.10
C LEU A 225 18.44 2.51 -19.58
N ARG A 226 17.65 3.14 -20.44
CA ARG A 226 17.80 3.15 -21.90
C ARG A 226 17.06 4.36 -22.48
N SER A 227 17.34 4.69 -23.72
CA SER A 227 16.50 5.62 -24.48
C SER A 227 15.17 4.94 -24.80
N TYR A 228 14.08 5.65 -24.54
CA TYR A 228 12.74 5.18 -24.84
C TYR A 228 12.23 5.86 -26.11
N SER A 229 11.58 5.10 -26.97
CA SER A 229 10.86 5.66 -28.13
C SER A 229 9.39 5.78 -27.77
N ALA A 230 8.80 6.95 -27.98
CA ALA A 230 7.40 7.19 -27.67
C ALA A 230 6.48 6.24 -28.44
N PRO A 231 5.56 5.52 -27.77
CA PRO A 231 4.55 4.71 -28.47
C PRO A 231 3.50 5.56 -29.15
N SER A 232 3.41 6.85 -28.83
CA SER A 232 2.47 7.80 -29.39
C SER A 232 3.08 9.19 -29.56
N ARG A 233 2.70 9.92 -30.62
CA ARG A 233 3.12 11.31 -30.85
C ARG A 233 2.53 12.33 -29.86
N THR A 234 1.60 11.92 -29.00
CA THR A 234 0.92 12.79 -28.02
C THR A 234 1.72 12.99 -26.74
N TRP A 235 2.85 12.29 -26.56
CA TRP A 235 3.65 12.34 -25.33
C TRP A 235 4.89 13.20 -25.55
N THR A 236 4.83 14.43 -25.09
CA THR A 236 5.84 15.47 -25.35
C THR A 236 7.15 15.27 -24.57
N ASP A 237 7.09 14.64 -23.39
CA ASP A 237 8.27 14.42 -22.50
C ASP A 237 8.85 13.00 -22.60
N TRP A 238 8.34 12.19 -23.52
CA TRP A 238 8.81 10.84 -23.71
C TRP A 238 10.27 10.79 -24.19
N GLY A 239 11.10 10.11 -23.43
CA GLY A 239 12.50 9.93 -23.79
C GLY A 239 13.43 11.10 -23.45
N ARG A 240 12.95 12.11 -22.68
CA ARG A 240 13.81 13.16 -22.16
C ARG A 240 14.88 12.55 -21.25
N SER A 241 16.12 12.93 -21.46
CA SER A 241 17.22 12.52 -20.60
C SER A 241 17.17 13.26 -19.27
N PHE A 242 17.40 12.54 -18.19
CA PHE A 242 17.52 13.11 -16.84
C PHE A 242 18.70 12.45 -16.10
N THR A 243 19.20 13.13 -15.07
CA THR A 243 20.22 12.57 -14.17
C THR A 243 20.08 13.18 -12.79
N HIS A 244 19.71 12.36 -11.82
CA HIS A 244 19.64 12.72 -10.41
C HIS A 244 20.78 12.05 -9.66
N ARG A 245 21.56 12.84 -8.92
CA ARG A 245 22.66 12.35 -8.08
C ARG A 245 22.30 12.60 -6.63
N TYR A 246 22.36 11.56 -5.81
CA TYR A 246 22.02 11.61 -4.40
C TYR A 246 23.29 11.47 -3.56
N GLN A 247 23.37 12.27 -2.50
CA GLN A 247 24.48 12.30 -1.54
C GLN A 247 23.97 12.11 -0.10
N GLY A 248 24.86 11.93 0.86
CA GLY A 248 24.53 11.50 2.22
C GLY A 248 23.42 12.25 2.96
N TYR A 249 23.20 13.53 2.66
CA TYR A 249 22.12 14.33 3.25
C TYR A 249 20.79 14.25 2.48
N GLN A 250 20.76 13.62 1.32
CA GLN A 250 19.59 13.53 0.43
C GLN A 250 18.86 12.19 0.57
N THR A 251 18.82 11.62 1.77
CA THR A 251 18.14 10.34 2.03
C THR A 251 16.65 10.38 1.64
N ALA A 252 15.97 11.49 1.92
CA ALA A 252 14.55 11.63 1.57
C ALA A 252 14.32 11.63 0.05
N ASP A 253 15.17 12.33 -0.71
CA ASP A 253 15.09 12.36 -2.17
C ASP A 253 15.44 11.00 -2.79
N PHE A 254 16.47 10.33 -2.24
CA PHE A 254 16.82 8.96 -2.62
C PHE A 254 15.66 8.00 -2.41
N LYS A 255 14.98 8.05 -1.26
CA LYS A 255 13.81 7.21 -0.95
C LYS A 255 12.63 7.46 -1.90
N ARG A 256 12.54 8.64 -2.49
CA ARG A 256 11.55 9.01 -3.53
C ARG A 256 12.08 8.81 -4.95
N SER A 257 13.03 7.92 -5.14
CA SER A 257 13.56 7.56 -6.45
C SER A 257 13.32 6.08 -6.74
N ALA A 258 13.36 5.70 -8.01
CA ALA A 258 13.27 4.30 -8.41
C ALA A 258 14.41 3.42 -7.84
N LEU A 259 15.53 4.03 -7.42
CA LEU A 259 16.64 3.32 -6.80
C LEU A 259 16.29 2.73 -5.43
N ALA A 260 15.35 3.33 -4.70
CA ALA A 260 14.88 2.78 -3.42
C ALA A 260 14.19 1.42 -3.62
N ASN A 261 13.43 1.25 -4.70
CA ASN A 261 12.84 -0.03 -5.06
C ASN A 261 13.89 -1.09 -5.43
N GLU A 262 14.99 -0.69 -6.07
CA GLU A 262 16.12 -1.57 -6.34
C GLU A 262 16.80 -2.05 -5.05
N GLU A 263 16.89 -1.18 -4.04
CA GLU A 263 17.40 -1.57 -2.72
C GLU A 263 16.47 -2.55 -2.00
N VAL A 264 15.15 -2.34 -2.06
CA VAL A 264 14.16 -3.31 -1.54
C VAL A 264 14.34 -4.66 -2.24
N THR A 265 14.50 -4.67 -3.56
CA THR A 265 14.74 -5.89 -4.35
C THR A 265 16.05 -6.55 -3.96
N SER A 266 17.13 -5.79 -3.82
CA SER A 266 18.46 -6.32 -3.43
C SER A 266 18.42 -7.02 -2.07
N LEU A 267 17.68 -6.46 -1.11
CA LEU A 267 17.49 -7.08 0.19
C LEU A 267 16.56 -8.30 0.11
N ALA A 268 15.51 -8.24 -0.71
CA ALA A 268 14.59 -9.35 -0.94
C ALA A 268 15.30 -10.58 -1.51
N LEU A 269 16.15 -10.39 -2.51
CA LEU A 269 16.94 -11.47 -3.11
C LEU A 269 17.91 -12.11 -2.10
N ARG A 270 18.54 -11.31 -1.23
CA ARG A 270 19.38 -11.82 -0.13
C ARG A 270 18.59 -12.66 0.87
N LEU A 271 17.38 -12.23 1.24
CA LEU A 271 16.53 -13.01 2.14
C LEU A 271 15.96 -14.26 1.47
N LEU A 272 15.59 -14.21 0.20
CA LEU A 272 15.19 -15.40 -0.55
C LEU A 272 16.32 -16.42 -0.63
N ASP A 273 17.56 -15.96 -0.78
CA ASP A 273 18.73 -16.84 -0.86
C ASP A 273 19.19 -17.37 0.50
N GLN A 274 19.25 -16.52 1.55
CA GLN A 274 19.90 -16.83 2.82
C GLN A 274 18.96 -16.74 4.03
N GLY A 275 17.68 -16.43 3.83
CA GLY A 275 16.70 -16.25 4.89
C GLY A 275 16.05 -17.54 5.42
N GLY A 276 16.49 -18.70 4.96
CA GLY A 276 15.98 -20.01 5.45
C GLY A 276 14.70 -20.51 4.77
N TYR A 277 14.19 -19.81 3.76
CA TYR A 277 12.95 -20.22 3.07
C TYR A 277 13.05 -21.58 2.36
N ALA A 278 14.23 -21.91 1.80
CA ALA A 278 14.45 -23.16 1.10
C ALA A 278 14.51 -24.36 2.05
N GLU A 279 14.99 -24.15 3.25
CA GLU A 279 15.13 -25.15 4.31
C GLU A 279 13.83 -25.35 5.10
N SER A 280 12.95 -24.35 5.10
CA SER A 280 11.66 -24.41 5.80
C SER A 280 10.74 -25.47 5.19
N LYS A 281 10.13 -26.29 6.05
CA LYS A 281 9.08 -27.25 5.67
C LYS A 281 7.68 -26.64 5.62
N SER A 282 7.54 -25.44 6.18
CA SER A 282 6.28 -24.71 6.24
C SER A 282 6.28 -23.59 5.20
N PRO A 283 5.13 -23.22 4.64
CA PRO A 283 5.00 -22.05 3.80
C PRO A 283 5.51 -20.80 4.51
N GLY A 284 6.22 -19.95 3.77
CA GLY A 284 6.69 -18.66 4.26
C GLY A 284 6.13 -17.50 3.45
N MET A 285 6.33 -16.27 3.92
CA MET A 285 5.96 -15.05 3.21
C MET A 285 7.09 -14.02 3.24
N LEU A 286 7.36 -13.43 2.10
CA LEU A 286 8.16 -12.22 1.95
C LEU A 286 7.25 -11.11 1.45
N ALA A 287 6.94 -10.16 2.33
CA ALA A 287 6.17 -8.97 1.99
C ALA A 287 7.11 -7.87 1.50
N LEU A 288 6.82 -7.29 0.35
CA LEU A 288 7.60 -6.19 -0.23
C LEU A 288 6.70 -5.00 -0.47
N SER A 289 7.22 -3.80 -0.23
CA SER A 289 6.52 -2.58 -0.63
C SER A 289 7.42 -1.75 -1.54
N TYR A 290 6.90 -1.44 -2.72
CA TYR A 290 7.50 -0.54 -3.69
C TYR A 290 6.72 0.77 -3.76
N SER A 291 7.36 1.83 -4.25
CA SER A 291 6.71 3.09 -4.52
C SER A 291 7.02 3.56 -5.94
N LEU A 292 6.00 3.99 -6.66
CA LEU A 292 6.11 4.70 -7.93
C LEU A 292 5.82 6.21 -7.74
N ASP A 293 5.67 6.67 -6.48
CA ASP A 293 5.68 8.08 -6.11
C ASP A 293 7.12 8.63 -6.23
N VAL A 294 7.59 8.72 -7.46
CA VAL A 294 8.87 9.32 -7.75
C VAL A 294 8.71 10.83 -7.94
N ALA A 295 9.63 11.62 -7.40
CA ALA A 295 9.59 13.07 -7.55
C ALA A 295 9.78 13.46 -9.03
N PRO A 296 8.72 13.91 -9.73
CA PRO A 296 8.84 14.31 -11.12
C PRO A 296 9.57 15.65 -11.21
N THR A 297 10.40 15.79 -12.24
CA THR A 297 11.11 17.07 -12.50
C THR A 297 10.19 18.13 -13.09
N ASP A 298 9.05 17.72 -13.69
CA ASP A 298 8.11 18.64 -14.35
C ASP A 298 6.69 18.05 -14.37
N ALA A 299 5.89 18.40 -13.35
CA ALA A 299 4.56 17.83 -13.13
C ALA A 299 3.48 18.58 -13.90
N GLN A 300 3.46 18.53 -15.23
CA GLN A 300 2.40 19.16 -16.02
C GLN A 300 1.31 18.20 -16.55
N GLY A 301 1.02 17.14 -15.83
CA GLY A 301 -0.11 16.25 -16.12
C GLY A 301 0.17 15.08 -17.07
N GLU A 302 1.38 14.97 -17.63
CA GLU A 302 1.81 13.87 -18.48
C GLU A 302 2.79 12.95 -17.74
N LEU A 303 2.95 11.70 -18.22
CA LEU A 303 3.99 10.79 -17.74
C LEU A 303 5.38 11.41 -17.98
N THR A 304 6.14 11.57 -16.91
CA THR A 304 7.53 12.05 -17.00
C THR A 304 8.48 10.92 -17.39
N SER A 305 9.67 11.27 -17.86
CA SER A 305 10.72 10.28 -18.14
C SER A 305 11.14 9.49 -16.90
N GLU A 306 11.12 10.13 -15.73
CA GLU A 306 11.39 9.50 -14.44
C GLU A 306 10.35 8.43 -14.09
N GLU A 307 9.07 8.71 -14.30
CA GLU A 307 8.01 7.75 -14.06
C GLU A 307 8.06 6.57 -15.03
N ILE A 308 8.31 6.84 -16.32
CA ILE A 308 8.51 5.77 -17.31
C ILE A 308 9.67 4.87 -16.89
N ASP A 309 10.80 5.46 -16.50
CA ASP A 309 11.96 4.70 -16.04
C ASP A 309 11.67 3.93 -14.75
N ALA A 310 10.89 4.50 -13.84
CA ALA A 310 10.46 3.81 -12.61
C ALA A 310 9.64 2.55 -12.90
N TYR A 311 8.70 2.60 -13.86
CA TYR A 311 7.96 1.42 -14.31
C TYR A 311 8.86 0.39 -15.00
N VAL A 312 9.81 0.81 -15.81
CA VAL A 312 10.77 -0.11 -16.46
C VAL A 312 11.72 -0.75 -15.44
N ARG A 313 12.12 -0.01 -14.40
CA ARG A 313 12.89 -0.57 -13.28
C ARG A 313 12.05 -1.50 -12.43
N LEU A 314 10.78 -1.18 -12.21
CA LEU A 314 9.84 -2.10 -11.55
C LEU A 314 9.75 -3.43 -12.31
N ASP A 315 9.63 -3.41 -13.65
CA ASP A 315 9.65 -4.62 -14.47
C ASP A 315 10.92 -5.46 -14.23
N LYS A 316 12.10 -4.83 -14.20
CA LYS A 316 13.36 -5.51 -13.88
C LYS A 316 13.41 -6.08 -12.47
N ASN A 317 12.88 -5.36 -11.48
CA ASN A 317 12.80 -5.83 -10.11
C ASN A 317 11.92 -7.07 -10.00
N ILE A 318 10.74 -7.05 -10.64
CA ILE A 318 9.84 -8.20 -10.70
C ILE A 318 10.49 -9.38 -11.45
N GLN A 319 11.18 -9.12 -12.56
CA GLN A 319 11.94 -10.14 -13.29
C GLN A 319 12.99 -10.82 -12.40
N ALA A 320 13.77 -10.04 -11.65
CA ALA A 320 14.80 -10.58 -10.76
C ALA A 320 14.21 -11.46 -9.66
N ILE A 321 13.07 -11.05 -9.07
CA ILE A 321 12.36 -11.84 -8.06
C ILE A 321 11.82 -13.13 -8.67
N LEU A 322 11.16 -13.08 -9.84
CA LEU A 322 10.64 -14.28 -10.53
C LEU A 322 11.75 -15.26 -10.88
N GLN A 323 12.88 -14.76 -11.37
CA GLN A 323 14.05 -15.60 -11.67
C GLN A 323 14.58 -16.31 -10.42
N GLU A 324 14.70 -15.60 -9.30
CA GLU A 324 15.17 -16.19 -8.04
C GLU A 324 14.18 -17.21 -7.48
N LEU A 325 12.87 -16.92 -7.53
CA LEU A 325 11.82 -17.83 -7.12
C LEU A 325 11.82 -19.12 -7.94
N SER A 326 11.91 -19.01 -9.27
CA SER A 326 11.97 -20.16 -10.18
C SER A 326 13.24 -20.97 -9.95
N ARG A 327 14.39 -20.31 -9.76
CA ARG A 327 15.68 -20.97 -9.47
C ARG A 327 15.66 -21.74 -8.16
N LYS A 328 15.10 -21.17 -7.11
CA LYS A 328 15.20 -21.69 -5.74
C LYS A 328 14.11 -22.69 -5.39
N PHE A 329 12.89 -22.43 -5.84
CA PHE A 329 11.71 -23.23 -5.48
C PHE A 329 11.17 -24.06 -6.65
N GLY A 330 11.50 -23.72 -7.88
CA GLY A 330 10.93 -24.31 -9.09
C GLY A 330 9.57 -23.71 -9.45
N GLU A 331 9.22 -23.78 -10.72
CA GLU A 331 7.92 -23.30 -11.21
C GLU A 331 6.76 -24.04 -10.54
N GLY A 332 5.68 -23.32 -10.21
CA GLY A 332 4.50 -23.87 -9.55
C GLY A 332 4.63 -24.13 -8.04
N ASN A 333 5.76 -23.80 -7.40
CA ASN A 333 5.96 -23.95 -5.96
C ASN A 333 6.08 -22.59 -5.21
N TYR A 334 5.82 -21.49 -5.88
CA TYR A 334 5.74 -20.15 -5.28
C TYR A 334 4.47 -19.44 -5.74
N LEU A 335 4.03 -18.46 -4.96
CA LEU A 335 3.01 -17.49 -5.34
C LEU A 335 3.64 -16.10 -5.34
N LEU A 336 3.55 -15.39 -6.45
CA LEU A 336 3.81 -13.96 -6.52
C LEU A 336 2.46 -13.24 -6.62
N ALA A 337 2.14 -12.45 -5.60
CA ALA A 337 0.99 -11.57 -5.55
C ALA A 337 1.46 -10.12 -5.62
N LEU A 338 0.87 -9.32 -6.49
CA LEU A 338 1.15 -7.90 -6.66
C LEU A 338 -0.18 -7.14 -6.56
N SER A 339 -0.24 -6.08 -5.75
CA SER A 339 -1.41 -5.21 -5.66
C SER A 339 -0.99 -3.75 -5.53
N GLY A 340 -1.65 -2.87 -6.27
CA GLY A 340 -1.52 -1.45 -6.04
C GLY A 340 -2.32 -0.98 -4.82
N THR A 341 -1.95 0.17 -4.27
CA THR A 341 -2.56 0.77 -3.08
C THR A 341 -3.82 1.60 -3.36
N GLY A 342 -4.28 1.63 -4.61
CA GLY A 342 -5.57 2.23 -4.97
C GLY A 342 -5.58 3.76 -5.10
N TYR A 343 -4.45 4.42 -4.97
CA TYR A 343 -4.30 5.86 -5.15
C TYR A 343 -3.06 6.19 -5.96
N ALA A 344 -3.08 7.37 -6.59
CA ALA A 344 -1.94 7.96 -7.26
C ALA A 344 -1.90 9.47 -7.02
N HIS A 345 -0.74 10.08 -7.23
CA HIS A 345 -0.59 11.52 -7.16
C HIS A 345 -1.54 12.22 -8.13
N TYR A 346 -2.36 13.13 -7.58
CA TYR A 346 -3.23 13.95 -8.40
C TYR A 346 -2.37 14.91 -9.24
N ARG A 347 -2.60 14.87 -10.56
CA ARG A 347 -2.02 15.82 -11.50
C ARG A 347 -3.14 16.62 -12.10
N ARG A 348 -2.97 17.94 -12.11
CA ARG A 348 -3.92 18.83 -12.77
C ARG A 348 -3.99 18.48 -14.26
N PRO A 349 -5.15 18.02 -14.77
CA PRO A 349 -5.26 17.77 -16.20
C PRO A 349 -5.07 19.06 -16.99
N ARG A 350 -4.33 19.01 -18.08
CA ARG A 350 -4.23 20.13 -19.04
C ARG A 350 -5.49 20.22 -19.90
N PHE A 351 -6.62 20.59 -19.32
CA PHE A 351 -7.78 20.93 -20.13
C PHE A 351 -7.67 22.38 -20.62
N ARG A 352 -7.34 22.55 -21.88
CA ARG A 352 -7.50 23.85 -22.55
C ARG A 352 -9.00 24.09 -22.71
N GLY A 353 -9.54 25.09 -22.03
CA GLY A 353 -10.93 25.54 -22.16
C GLY A 353 -11.95 24.94 -21.20
N ALA A 354 -11.57 24.15 -20.21
CA ALA A 354 -12.47 23.75 -19.14
C ALA A 354 -12.42 24.76 -17.99
N GLU A 355 -13.57 25.35 -17.63
CA GLU A 355 -13.76 26.18 -16.44
C GLU A 355 -13.78 25.33 -15.15
N ALA A 356 -12.92 24.34 -15.04
CA ALA A 356 -12.78 23.60 -13.78
C ALA A 356 -12.17 24.54 -12.74
N ARG A 357 -12.93 24.82 -11.69
CA ARG A 357 -12.46 25.62 -10.57
C ARG A 357 -11.43 24.82 -9.78
N TYR A 358 -10.17 25.13 -9.98
CA TYR A 358 -9.08 24.65 -9.15
C TYR A 358 -8.79 25.69 -8.07
N GLY A 359 -8.54 25.25 -6.86
CA GLY A 359 -8.21 26.15 -5.76
C GLY A 359 -7.22 25.53 -4.79
N GLN A 360 -6.71 26.38 -3.90
CA GLN A 360 -5.88 25.96 -2.80
C GLN A 360 -6.53 26.38 -1.48
N PHE A 361 -6.69 25.42 -0.57
CA PHE A 361 -7.20 25.67 0.77
C PHE A 361 -6.03 25.81 1.74
N SER A 362 -5.91 26.98 2.37
CA SER A 362 -4.90 27.21 3.39
C SER A 362 -5.42 26.77 4.75
N THR A 363 -4.82 25.75 5.33
CA THR A 363 -5.17 25.24 6.66
C THR A 363 -4.92 26.29 7.75
N LYS A 364 -3.88 27.10 7.59
CA LYS A 364 -3.57 28.20 8.53
C LYS A 364 -4.64 29.30 8.52
N LYS A 365 -5.06 29.74 7.32
CA LYS A 365 -6.16 30.72 7.19
C LYS A 365 -7.47 30.14 7.70
N GLY A 366 -7.79 28.88 7.36
CA GLY A 366 -8.96 28.17 7.84
C GLY A 366 -9.01 28.08 9.35
N ALA A 367 -7.91 27.73 10.00
CA ALA A 367 -7.80 27.66 11.45
C ALA A 367 -8.01 29.04 12.10
N ALA A 368 -7.43 30.11 11.54
CA ALA A 368 -7.57 31.45 12.05
C ALA A 368 -9.02 31.97 11.93
N LEU A 369 -9.67 31.72 10.78
CA LEU A 369 -11.07 32.10 10.55
C LEU A 369 -12.03 31.33 11.47
N LEU A 370 -11.84 30.01 11.63
CA LEU A 370 -12.61 29.21 12.56
C LEU A 370 -12.43 29.68 13.99
N ASN A 371 -11.21 29.97 14.41
CA ASN A 371 -10.93 30.51 15.75
C ASN A 371 -11.60 31.87 15.98
N LEU A 372 -11.60 32.75 14.97
CA LEU A 372 -12.30 34.04 15.03
C LEU A 372 -13.81 33.85 15.17
N TYR A 373 -14.40 32.97 14.38
CA TYR A 373 -15.83 32.64 14.46
C TYR A 373 -16.24 32.11 15.85
N LEU A 374 -15.49 31.14 16.38
CA LEU A 374 -15.76 30.58 17.70
C LEU A 374 -15.53 31.61 18.81
N SER A 375 -14.54 32.51 18.65
CA SER A 375 -14.33 33.61 19.59
C SER A 375 -15.45 34.63 19.57
N ALA A 376 -16.09 34.87 18.44
CA ALA A 376 -17.27 35.73 18.33
C ALA A 376 -18.51 35.12 19.03
N LEU A 377 -18.67 33.78 18.96
CA LEU A 377 -19.79 33.09 19.59
C LEU A 377 -19.60 32.90 21.11
N TYR A 378 -18.40 32.52 21.54
CA TYR A 378 -18.15 32.01 22.88
C TYR A 378 -17.18 32.85 23.71
N GLY A 379 -16.74 33.97 23.16
CA GLY A 379 -15.75 34.87 23.77
C GLY A 379 -14.32 34.54 23.39
N GLN A 380 -13.45 35.51 23.61
CA GLN A 380 -12.03 35.43 23.23
C GLN A 380 -11.34 34.17 23.79
N GLY A 381 -10.56 33.51 22.93
CA GLY A 381 -9.81 32.31 23.31
C GLY A 381 -9.13 31.64 22.12
N SER A 382 -8.23 30.70 22.42
CA SER A 382 -7.63 29.81 21.44
C SER A 382 -8.46 28.53 21.35
N TRP A 383 -9.52 28.57 20.56
CA TRP A 383 -10.49 27.50 20.39
C TRP A 383 -9.98 26.34 19.52
N VAL A 384 -9.14 26.68 18.52
CA VAL A 384 -8.60 25.71 17.56
C VAL A 384 -7.15 25.41 17.92
N GLU A 385 -6.88 24.16 18.30
CA GLU A 385 -5.50 23.70 18.57
C GLU A 385 -4.76 23.38 17.25
N LYS A 386 -5.44 22.70 16.34
CA LYS A 386 -4.88 22.31 15.04
C LYS A 386 -5.99 22.15 14.00
N LEU A 387 -5.74 22.64 12.80
CA LEU A 387 -6.54 22.34 11.60
C LEU A 387 -5.54 21.88 10.53
N ALA A 388 -5.50 20.60 10.26
CA ALA A 388 -4.61 20.01 9.27
C ALA A 388 -5.11 18.62 8.85
N ASP A 389 -4.69 18.17 7.69
CA ASP A 389 -4.87 16.78 7.25
C ASP A 389 -6.31 16.26 7.32
N GLY A 390 -7.28 17.07 6.95
CA GLY A 390 -8.69 16.68 7.01
C GLY A 390 -9.30 16.63 8.41
N ARG A 391 -8.60 17.15 9.43
CA ARG A 391 -9.03 17.11 10.83
C ARG A 391 -8.93 18.47 11.49
N VAL A 392 -9.83 18.69 12.47
CA VAL A 392 -9.74 19.79 13.43
C VAL A 392 -9.66 19.21 14.83
N TYR A 393 -8.78 19.75 15.62
CA TYR A 393 -8.66 19.52 17.05
C TYR A 393 -8.99 20.79 17.80
N LEU A 394 -10.00 20.70 18.67
CA LEU A 394 -10.52 21.83 19.44
C LEU A 394 -9.96 21.83 20.86
N ASN A 395 -9.88 23.01 21.46
CA ASN A 395 -9.42 23.18 22.82
C ASN A 395 -10.52 22.77 23.82
N LYS A 396 -10.50 21.49 24.19
CA LYS A 396 -11.50 20.89 25.11
C LYS A 396 -11.46 21.52 26.50
N LYS A 397 -10.26 21.89 26.99
CA LYS A 397 -10.12 22.55 28.30
C LYS A 397 -10.77 23.93 28.31
N LEU A 398 -10.62 24.69 27.22
CA LEU A 398 -11.27 25.99 27.10
C LEU A 398 -12.80 25.82 27.04
N ALA A 399 -13.30 24.83 26.30
CA ALA A 399 -14.72 24.51 26.21
C ALA A 399 -15.29 24.18 27.61
N GLU A 400 -14.63 23.32 28.37
CA GLU A 400 -14.98 23.00 29.76
C GLU A 400 -15.01 24.25 30.65
N THR A 401 -13.97 25.08 30.60
CA THR A 401 -13.86 26.32 31.38
C THR A 401 -14.99 27.31 31.08
N LYS A 402 -15.41 27.35 29.83
CA LYS A 402 -16.51 28.23 29.35
C LYS A 402 -17.89 27.58 29.45
N HIS A 403 -17.97 26.37 29.99
CA HIS A 403 -19.20 25.55 30.09
C HIS A 403 -19.92 25.35 28.75
N ILE A 404 -19.16 25.17 27.65
CA ILE A 404 -19.66 24.89 26.32
C ILE A 404 -19.61 23.38 26.08
N ALA A 405 -20.73 22.80 25.67
CA ALA A 405 -20.78 21.38 25.31
C ALA A 405 -19.89 21.10 24.10
N LEU A 406 -19.01 20.09 24.19
CA LEU A 406 -18.10 19.74 23.12
C LEU A 406 -18.83 19.42 21.81
N SER A 407 -19.99 18.74 21.89
CA SER A 407 -20.82 18.43 20.72
C SER A 407 -21.34 19.69 20.02
N GLU A 408 -21.72 20.72 20.76
CA GLU A 408 -22.13 22.01 20.20
C GLU A 408 -20.95 22.69 19.50
N LEU A 409 -19.79 22.71 20.16
CA LEU A 409 -18.59 23.30 19.60
C LEU A 409 -18.17 22.58 18.30
N GLN A 410 -18.23 21.25 18.28
CA GLN A 410 -17.95 20.44 17.09
C GLN A 410 -18.93 20.72 15.95
N ASP A 411 -20.24 20.78 16.24
CA ASP A 411 -21.27 21.03 15.25
C ASP A 411 -21.16 22.43 14.64
N LYS A 412 -20.92 23.47 15.46
CA LYS A 412 -20.68 24.83 14.97
C LYS A 412 -19.43 24.94 14.12
N SER A 413 -18.37 24.22 14.53
CA SER A 413 -17.12 24.18 13.77
C SER A 413 -17.29 23.49 12.41
N ALA A 414 -18.02 22.38 12.37
CA ALA A 414 -18.31 21.66 11.13
C ALA A 414 -19.13 22.52 10.16
N SER A 415 -20.25 23.12 10.65
CA SER A 415 -21.09 23.99 9.83
C SER A 415 -20.34 25.19 9.27
N PHE A 416 -19.46 25.82 10.07
CA PHE A 416 -18.67 26.95 9.59
C PHE A 416 -17.63 26.54 8.54
N LEU A 417 -17.04 25.36 8.69
CA LEU A 417 -16.09 24.84 7.69
C LEU A 417 -16.78 24.55 6.36
N GLU A 418 -18.00 24.04 6.34
CA GLU A 418 -18.75 23.76 5.10
C GLU A 418 -19.05 25.03 4.29
N GLU A 419 -19.07 26.21 4.94
CA GLU A 419 -19.23 27.50 4.26
C GLU A 419 -17.93 28.04 3.65
N MET A 420 -16.77 27.43 3.99
CA MET A 420 -15.48 27.84 3.43
C MET A 420 -15.31 27.34 2.01
N GLU A 421 -14.81 28.20 1.14
CA GLU A 421 -14.49 27.85 -0.24
C GLU A 421 -13.45 26.73 -0.29
N GLY A 422 -13.73 25.68 -1.06
CA GLY A 422 -12.86 24.53 -1.23
C GLY A 422 -13.15 23.36 -0.29
N ILE A 423 -13.97 23.54 0.73
CA ILE A 423 -14.44 22.46 1.58
C ILE A 423 -15.64 21.76 0.90
N GLY A 424 -15.54 20.46 0.73
CA GLY A 424 -16.60 19.64 0.12
C GLY A 424 -17.57 19.05 1.14
N MET A 425 -17.07 18.74 2.34
CA MET A 425 -17.86 18.22 3.46
C MET A 425 -17.12 18.51 4.75
N ALA A 426 -17.84 18.83 5.80
CA ALA A 426 -17.32 18.81 7.16
C ALA A 426 -18.31 18.13 8.11
N VAL A 427 -17.84 17.35 9.06
CA VAL A 427 -18.70 16.59 9.97
C VAL A 427 -18.06 16.47 11.35
N ALA A 428 -18.87 16.67 12.40
CA ALA A 428 -18.44 16.48 13.78
C ALA A 428 -18.03 15.01 14.02
N GLY A 429 -16.87 14.78 14.62
CA GLY A 429 -16.31 13.45 14.81
C GLY A 429 -17.24 12.53 15.61
N GLN A 430 -17.90 13.05 16.64
CA GLN A 430 -18.86 12.27 17.41
C GLN A 430 -20.04 11.77 16.57
N ARG A 431 -20.53 12.57 15.62
CA ARG A 431 -21.63 12.17 14.72
C ARG A 431 -21.25 10.97 13.84
N LEU A 432 -20.02 10.92 13.35
CA LEU A 432 -19.54 9.77 12.55
C LEU A 432 -19.63 8.44 13.30
N VAL A 433 -19.47 8.48 14.62
CA VAL A 433 -19.47 7.26 15.46
C VAL A 433 -20.85 6.90 15.95
N THR A 434 -21.66 7.90 16.34
CA THR A 434 -22.95 7.67 17.03
C THR A 434 -24.15 7.62 16.09
N GLN A 435 -24.06 8.23 14.90
CA GLN A 435 -25.18 8.31 13.98
C GLN A 435 -25.34 7.00 13.17
N SER A 436 -26.53 6.41 13.22
CA SER A 436 -26.86 5.16 12.51
C SER A 436 -27.08 5.36 11.01
N SER A 437 -27.58 6.52 10.59
CA SER A 437 -27.82 6.85 9.18
C SER A 437 -26.82 7.90 8.71
N LEU A 438 -25.79 7.43 7.97
CA LEU A 438 -24.76 8.28 7.37
C LEU A 438 -24.96 8.35 5.86
N SER A 439 -24.63 9.49 5.25
CA SER A 439 -24.47 9.61 3.79
C SER A 439 -23.34 8.67 3.30
N ASP A 440 -23.30 8.37 2.01
CA ASP A 440 -22.24 7.52 1.44
C ASP A 440 -20.85 8.13 1.66
N ALA A 441 -20.72 9.46 1.53
CA ALA A 441 -19.48 10.16 1.81
C ALA A 441 -19.05 10.04 3.29
N ALA A 442 -19.98 10.24 4.21
CA ALA A 442 -19.70 10.09 5.65
C ALA A 442 -19.40 8.63 6.03
N ARG A 443 -19.97 7.66 5.32
CA ARG A 443 -19.70 6.23 5.49
C ARG A 443 -18.30 5.84 5.04
N THR A 444 -17.84 6.36 3.90
CA THR A 444 -16.45 6.16 3.44
C THR A 444 -15.45 6.84 4.37
N LEU A 445 -15.80 8.02 4.91
CA LEU A 445 -14.98 8.70 5.91
C LEU A 445 -14.89 7.87 7.20
N ARG A 446 -16.01 7.35 7.70
CA ARG A 446 -16.03 6.51 8.90
C ARG A 446 -15.14 5.27 8.76
N ARG A 447 -15.14 4.62 7.59
CA ARG A 447 -14.24 3.48 7.32
C ARG A 447 -12.76 3.85 7.35
N SER A 448 -12.44 5.13 7.10
CA SER A 448 -11.06 5.65 7.09
C SER A 448 -10.52 6.00 8.47
N ILE A 449 -11.35 5.95 9.53
CA ILE A 449 -10.99 6.38 10.88
C ILE A 449 -11.26 5.28 11.92
N HIS A 450 -10.52 5.34 13.03
CA HIS A 450 -10.72 4.44 14.16
C HIS A 450 -11.16 5.21 15.40
N VAL A 451 -12.07 4.62 16.18
CA VAL A 451 -12.69 5.26 17.37
C VAL A 451 -11.66 5.73 18.43
N ARG A 452 -10.46 5.16 18.46
CA ARG A 452 -9.40 5.57 19.40
C ARG A 452 -8.76 6.91 19.07
N HIS A 453 -8.89 7.40 17.84
CA HIS A 453 -8.20 8.60 17.35
C HIS A 453 -9.16 9.62 16.74
N ILE A 454 -10.38 9.70 17.31
CA ILE A 454 -11.41 10.60 16.79
C ILE A 454 -10.97 12.05 16.98
N ALA A 455 -10.85 12.78 15.85
CA ALA A 455 -10.73 14.23 15.83
C ALA A 455 -12.07 14.90 16.13
N ASP A 456 -12.05 16.16 16.52
CA ASP A 456 -13.27 16.89 16.86
C ASP A 456 -14.13 17.17 15.62
N VAL A 457 -13.51 17.50 14.49
CA VAL A 457 -14.20 17.65 13.19
C VAL A 457 -13.35 17.03 12.10
N TYR A 458 -14.00 16.40 11.14
CA TYR A 458 -13.39 15.92 9.88
C TYR A 458 -13.88 16.78 8.72
N TRP A 459 -13.02 17.01 7.76
CA TRP A 459 -13.35 17.74 6.54
C TRP A 459 -12.67 17.14 5.32
N THR A 460 -13.28 17.31 4.16
CA THR A 460 -12.73 16.91 2.86
C THR A 460 -12.74 18.09 1.91
N LEU A 461 -11.91 18.02 0.87
CA LEU A 461 -11.88 19.04 -0.16
C LEU A 461 -12.92 18.75 -1.26
N THR A 462 -13.37 19.82 -1.90
CA THR A 462 -14.09 19.74 -3.17
C THR A 462 -13.13 19.21 -4.26
N PRO A 463 -13.61 18.37 -5.21
CA PRO A 463 -12.79 17.91 -6.32
C PRO A 463 -12.11 19.08 -7.06
N GLY A 464 -10.80 18.93 -7.32
CA GLY A 464 -9.98 19.98 -7.93
C GLY A 464 -9.31 20.94 -6.94
N TRP A 465 -9.62 20.85 -5.64
CA TRP A 465 -8.94 21.64 -4.61
C TRP A 465 -7.80 20.85 -3.97
N GLU A 466 -6.75 21.56 -3.57
CA GLU A 466 -5.58 21.02 -2.88
C GLU A 466 -5.31 21.78 -1.59
N VAL A 467 -4.62 21.15 -0.64
CA VAL A 467 -4.10 21.85 0.54
C VAL A 467 -2.87 22.66 0.14
N GLU A 468 -2.86 23.96 0.47
CA GLU A 468 -1.72 24.86 0.24
C GLU A 468 -0.51 24.44 1.09
N ASP A 469 -0.75 24.10 2.36
CA ASP A 469 0.27 23.77 3.36
C ASP A 469 0.59 22.25 3.33
N LYS A 470 1.43 21.81 2.39
CA LYS A 470 1.77 20.39 2.19
C LYS A 470 2.73 19.78 3.24
N THR A 471 3.03 20.50 4.32
CA THR A 471 4.13 20.16 5.24
C THR A 471 3.82 19.05 6.23
N ASP A 472 2.56 18.80 6.57
CA ASP A 472 2.21 17.88 7.67
C ASP A 472 2.00 16.43 7.22
N SER A 473 1.49 16.20 6.02
CA SER A 473 1.28 14.84 5.47
C SER A 473 1.31 14.87 3.93
N PRO A 474 2.49 14.86 3.32
CA PRO A 474 2.65 15.03 1.89
C PRO A 474 1.94 13.96 1.03
N ASN A 475 1.65 12.81 1.60
CA ASN A 475 1.04 11.67 0.90
C ASN A 475 -0.40 11.40 1.35
N LEU A 476 -1.10 12.40 1.87
CA LEU A 476 -2.49 12.27 2.27
C LEU A 476 -3.42 12.74 1.15
N TRP A 477 -4.39 11.93 0.79
CA TRP A 477 -5.44 12.23 -0.16
C TRP A 477 -6.75 12.48 0.56
N LEU A 478 -7.26 13.70 0.49
CA LEU A 478 -8.51 14.15 1.14
C LEU A 478 -9.75 14.04 0.25
N HIS A 479 -9.62 13.41 -0.89
CA HIS A 479 -10.72 13.16 -1.82
C HIS A 479 -10.52 11.81 -2.51
N SER A 480 -11.59 11.09 -2.76
CA SER A 480 -11.53 9.78 -3.41
C SER A 480 -11.26 9.94 -4.91
N THR A 481 -10.05 10.23 -5.29
CA THR A 481 -9.58 9.94 -6.64
C THR A 481 -9.16 8.49 -6.70
N ALA A 482 -10.15 7.60 -6.70
CA ALA A 482 -9.89 6.19 -6.94
C ALA A 482 -9.30 6.06 -8.35
N ILE A 483 -8.08 5.56 -8.42
CA ILE A 483 -7.49 5.13 -9.69
C ILE A 483 -7.73 3.64 -9.87
N SER A 484 -7.74 3.21 -11.13
CA SER A 484 -7.64 1.80 -11.46
C SER A 484 -6.27 1.27 -11.03
N SER A 485 -6.24 0.56 -9.92
CA SER A 485 -5.04 -0.08 -9.40
C SER A 485 -5.25 -1.58 -9.43
N PRO A 486 -4.43 -2.37 -10.16
CA PRO A 486 -4.68 -3.78 -10.34
C PRO A 486 -4.15 -4.63 -9.17
N CYS A 487 -4.70 -5.86 -9.06
CA CYS A 487 -4.07 -6.98 -8.36
C CYS A 487 -3.77 -8.08 -9.37
N ILE A 488 -2.56 -8.64 -9.31
CA ILE A 488 -2.09 -9.68 -10.22
C ILE A 488 -1.50 -10.82 -9.40
N LEU A 489 -1.96 -12.05 -9.64
CA LEU A 489 -1.50 -13.25 -8.98
C LEU A 489 -0.86 -14.18 -10.00
N LEU A 490 0.34 -14.70 -9.72
CA LEU A 490 1.09 -15.61 -10.59
C LEU A 490 1.71 -16.75 -9.79
N GLY A 491 1.63 -17.97 -10.28
CA GLY A 491 2.32 -19.15 -9.72
C GLY A 491 1.38 -20.22 -9.20
N ALA A 492 1.75 -20.85 -8.09
CA ALA A 492 1.01 -21.98 -7.51
C ALA A 492 -0.47 -21.68 -7.29
N GLY A 493 -1.34 -22.60 -7.72
CA GLY A 493 -2.78 -22.48 -7.54
C GLY A 493 -3.47 -21.46 -8.44
N ILE A 494 -2.74 -20.83 -9.36
CA ILE A 494 -3.29 -19.87 -10.32
C ILE A 494 -3.52 -20.55 -11.66
N THR A 495 -4.76 -20.49 -12.16
CA THR A 495 -5.11 -20.78 -13.54
C THR A 495 -5.12 -19.47 -14.33
N ALA A 496 -4.32 -19.40 -15.39
CA ALA A 496 -4.28 -18.24 -16.26
C ALA A 496 -5.66 -17.94 -16.84
N ARG A 497 -6.06 -16.66 -16.87
CA ARG A 497 -7.20 -16.10 -17.61
C ARG A 497 -8.62 -16.27 -17.08
N ASP A 498 -8.85 -16.56 -15.78
CA ASP A 498 -10.19 -16.39 -15.24
C ASP A 498 -10.46 -14.91 -14.91
N PHE A 499 -11.14 -14.22 -15.81
CA PHE A 499 -11.59 -12.82 -15.64
C PHE A 499 -12.98 -12.75 -14.98
N ASP A 500 -13.24 -13.52 -13.94
CA ASP A 500 -14.60 -13.63 -13.40
C ASP A 500 -15.09 -12.36 -12.66
N TYR A 501 -14.20 -11.49 -12.20
CA TYR A 501 -14.58 -10.29 -11.45
C TYR A 501 -13.71 -9.08 -11.86
N PRO A 502 -14.30 -8.06 -12.50
CA PRO A 502 -13.57 -6.85 -12.90
C PRO A 502 -13.15 -5.98 -11.71
N ILE A 503 -13.84 -6.10 -10.58
CA ILE A 503 -13.59 -5.29 -9.37
C ILE A 503 -13.37 -6.23 -8.18
N LEU A 504 -12.27 -6.02 -7.46
CA LEU A 504 -11.94 -6.68 -6.21
C LEU A 504 -11.93 -5.64 -5.10
N GLU A 505 -12.63 -5.89 -3.99
CA GLU A 505 -12.47 -5.04 -2.80
C GLU A 505 -11.08 -5.26 -2.20
N ALA A 506 -10.41 -4.20 -1.76
CA ALA A 506 -9.06 -4.30 -1.20
C ALA A 506 -8.92 -5.33 -0.07
N PRO A 507 -9.90 -5.48 0.87
CA PRO A 507 -9.87 -6.55 1.86
C PRO A 507 -9.91 -7.97 1.27
N ASP A 508 -10.42 -8.16 0.06
CA ASP A 508 -10.57 -9.50 -0.53
C ASP A 508 -9.28 -10.02 -1.17
N VAL A 509 -8.30 -9.14 -1.43
CA VAL A 509 -6.97 -9.54 -1.93
C VAL A 509 -6.34 -10.59 -1.01
N VAL A 510 -6.34 -10.34 0.28
CA VAL A 510 -5.75 -11.27 1.26
C VAL A 510 -6.56 -12.55 1.41
N LYS A 511 -7.87 -12.52 1.16
CA LYS A 511 -8.71 -13.73 1.16
C LYS A 511 -8.34 -14.64 -0.01
N ALA A 512 -8.07 -14.06 -1.20
CA ALA A 512 -7.59 -14.82 -2.35
C ALA A 512 -6.24 -15.50 -2.06
N ILE A 513 -5.30 -14.79 -1.43
CA ILE A 513 -4.00 -15.34 -1.01
C ILE A 513 -4.20 -16.47 0.02
N ALA A 514 -5.04 -16.25 1.04
CA ALA A 514 -5.33 -17.25 2.08
C ALA A 514 -5.97 -18.51 1.49
N HIS A 515 -6.86 -18.36 0.50
CA HIS A 515 -7.47 -19.47 -0.20
C HIS A 515 -6.43 -20.35 -0.94
N ILE A 516 -5.49 -19.72 -1.65
CA ILE A 516 -4.41 -20.42 -2.36
C ILE A 516 -3.51 -21.17 -1.37
N LEU A 517 -3.22 -20.56 -0.22
CA LEU A 517 -2.44 -21.15 0.87
C LEU A 517 -3.21 -22.21 1.66
N ARG A 518 -4.53 -22.36 1.43
CA ARG A 518 -5.44 -23.24 2.21
C ARG A 518 -5.38 -22.98 3.71
N ILE A 519 -5.23 -21.71 4.11
CA ILE A 519 -5.28 -21.25 5.49
C ILE A 519 -6.50 -20.35 5.71
N ARG A 520 -6.87 -20.15 6.97
CA ARG A 520 -7.91 -19.18 7.30
C ARG A 520 -7.42 -17.77 6.99
N PRO A 521 -8.25 -16.88 6.44
CA PRO A 521 -7.90 -15.48 6.28
C PRO A 521 -7.64 -14.80 7.64
N PRO A 522 -7.08 -13.57 7.68
CA PRO A 522 -6.97 -12.81 8.91
C PRO A 522 -8.28 -12.77 9.69
N ASN A 523 -8.21 -12.75 11.03
CA ASN A 523 -9.35 -12.95 11.92
C ASN A 523 -10.50 -11.94 11.72
N ALA A 524 -10.20 -10.74 11.27
CA ALA A 524 -11.17 -9.68 11.02
C ALA A 524 -11.54 -9.53 9.54
N ALA A 525 -10.93 -10.28 8.62
CA ALA A 525 -11.27 -10.27 7.20
C ALA A 525 -12.63 -10.97 6.98
N ARG A 526 -13.68 -10.20 6.74
CA ARG A 526 -15.08 -10.66 6.57
C ARG A 526 -15.44 -10.85 5.09
#